data_4e17ff0a873eccfc41e356b5243048cf
#
_entry.id   4e17ff0a873eccfc41e356b5243048cf
#
_cell.length_a   1.000
_cell.length_b   1.000
_cell.length_c   1.000
_cell.angle_alpha   90.00
_cell.angle_beta   90.00
_cell.angle_gamma   90.00
#
_symmetry.space_group_name_H-M   'P 1'
#
loop_
_entity.id
_entity.type
_entity.pdbx_description
1 polymer ?
#
loop_
_entity_poly.entity_id
_entity_poly.type
_entity_poly.pdbx_seq_one_letter_code
_entity_poly.pdbx_strand_id
1 'polypeptide(L)'
;MVKTLRISEECPGFVDKTGAFCYIVVILTERCDPVKKIKMLLSMLLCAALLTACGGGDISEVGRQMGESERYSKAEISRAMDQVEDHFRNEFDGCKLLDLRYDEEKTRAEAEEWAQQYGADEAIVLLSDFEVDSSGGDGSLNLDSTYRNWKWILTRSGNGAWELKTWGYG
;
A
#
# COMPACT_ATOMS: atom_id res chain seq x y z
N MET A 1 23.29 -10.07 -53.46
CA MET A 1 22.03 -9.33 -53.67
C MET A 1 21.46 -9.03 -52.30
N VAL A 2 21.82 -7.87 -51.75
CA VAL A 2 21.48 -7.46 -50.38
C VAL A 2 20.14 -6.72 -50.44
N LYS A 3 19.13 -7.25 -49.77
CA LYS A 3 17.81 -6.61 -49.66
C LYS A 3 17.80 -5.77 -48.38
N THR A 4 17.99 -4.48 -48.57
CA THR A 4 17.81 -3.47 -47.52
C THR A 4 16.32 -3.37 -47.16
N LEU A 5 15.96 -3.75 -45.95
CA LEU A 5 14.62 -3.49 -45.38
C LEU A 5 14.65 -2.14 -44.72
N ARG A 6 13.87 -1.23 -45.27
CA ARG A 6 13.60 0.11 -44.75
C ARG A 6 12.65 -0.04 -43.57
N ILE A 7 13.09 0.36 -42.37
CA ILE A 7 12.24 0.49 -41.20
C ILE A 7 11.59 1.86 -41.28
N SER A 8 10.27 1.89 -41.46
CA SER A 8 9.48 3.11 -41.28
C SER A 8 9.18 3.31 -39.81
N GLU A 9 9.73 4.37 -39.28
CA GLU A 9 9.34 4.93 -37.98
C GLU A 9 7.90 5.45 -38.05
N GLU A 10 7.06 5.01 -37.15
CA GLU A 10 5.98 5.79 -36.55
C GLU A 10 5.31 4.95 -35.46
N CYS A 11 5.74 5.15 -34.20
CA CYS A 11 4.93 4.83 -33.05
C CYS A 11 4.65 6.13 -32.31
N PRO A 12 3.39 6.60 -32.21
CA PRO A 12 3.05 7.73 -31.36
C PRO A 12 3.14 7.33 -29.89
N GLY A 13 3.78 8.20 -29.11
CA GLY A 13 4.15 7.97 -27.75
C GLY A 13 3.00 7.65 -26.81
N PHE A 14 3.22 6.64 -26.02
CA PHE A 14 2.63 6.43 -24.72
C PHE A 14 3.79 6.21 -23.74
N VAL A 15 4.18 7.25 -23.04
CA VAL A 15 5.18 7.19 -21.98
C VAL A 15 4.44 6.85 -20.69
N ASP A 16 4.38 5.57 -20.36
CA ASP A 16 4.02 5.12 -19.03
C ASP A 16 5.30 4.94 -18.18
N LYS A 17 5.19 5.23 -16.88
CA LYS A 17 6.29 5.28 -15.92
C LYS A 17 6.99 3.93 -15.64
N THR A 18 6.77 2.92 -16.48
CA THR A 18 7.42 1.60 -16.41
C THR A 18 8.23 1.33 -17.69
N GLY A 19 9.32 2.07 -17.85
CA GLY A 19 10.26 1.89 -18.98
C GLY A 19 10.93 0.52 -19.11
N ALA A 20 10.55 -0.48 -18.30
CA ALA A 20 11.11 -1.83 -18.30
C ALA A 20 10.33 -2.82 -19.18
N PHE A 21 9.08 -2.55 -19.52
CA PHE A 21 8.22 -3.55 -20.19
C PHE A 21 8.42 -3.65 -21.70
N CYS A 22 8.91 -2.61 -22.36
CA CYS A 22 9.05 -2.60 -23.82
C CYS A 22 10.29 -3.35 -24.33
N TYR A 23 11.30 -3.57 -23.49
CA TYR A 23 12.53 -4.28 -23.91
C TYR A 23 12.38 -5.80 -23.97
N ILE A 24 11.38 -6.37 -23.28
CA ILE A 24 11.21 -7.83 -23.17
C ILE A 24 10.54 -8.44 -24.40
N VAL A 25 9.69 -7.69 -25.09
CA VAL A 25 8.89 -8.22 -26.22
C VAL A 25 9.70 -8.34 -27.51
N VAL A 26 10.75 -7.53 -27.70
CA VAL A 26 11.56 -7.53 -28.95
C VAL A 26 12.52 -8.72 -29.08
N ILE A 27 12.85 -9.40 -27.96
CA ILE A 27 13.84 -10.49 -27.96
C ILE A 27 13.24 -11.86 -28.34
N LEU A 28 11.91 -11.98 -28.44
CA LEU A 28 11.23 -13.27 -28.59
C LEU A 28 11.12 -13.80 -30.06
N THR A 29 11.62 -13.09 -31.08
CA THR A 29 11.41 -13.46 -32.48
C THR A 29 12.61 -14.03 -33.23
N GLU A 30 13.77 -14.17 -32.60
CA GLU A 30 14.91 -14.82 -33.28
C GLU A 30 14.99 -16.32 -32.98
N ARG A 31 15.21 -17.13 -34.03
CA ARG A 31 15.41 -18.59 -33.97
C ARG A 31 16.60 -18.91 -33.09
N CYS A 32 16.33 -19.37 -31.87
CA CYS A 32 17.36 -19.68 -30.90
C CYS A 32 17.43 -21.18 -30.59
N ASP A 33 18.66 -21.68 -30.45
CA ASP A 33 19.02 -22.98 -29.91
C ASP A 33 18.34 -23.29 -28.57
N PRO A 34 17.97 -24.55 -28.29
CA PRO A 34 17.26 -24.92 -27.08
C PRO A 34 18.03 -24.53 -25.80
N VAL A 35 19.34 -24.48 -25.81
CA VAL A 35 20.20 -24.06 -24.71
C VAL A 35 20.06 -22.57 -24.41
N LYS A 36 19.89 -21.72 -25.42
CA LYS A 36 19.65 -20.28 -25.25
C LYS A 36 18.27 -20.02 -24.66
N LYS A 37 17.24 -20.79 -25.06
CA LYS A 37 15.89 -20.70 -24.52
C LYS A 37 15.86 -21.06 -23.02
N ILE A 38 16.61 -22.10 -22.61
CA ILE A 38 16.69 -22.48 -21.19
C ILE A 38 17.39 -21.41 -20.37
N LYS A 39 18.49 -20.84 -20.85
CA LYS A 39 19.18 -19.73 -20.16
C LYS A 39 18.30 -18.48 -20.04
N MET A 40 17.51 -18.19 -21.05
CA MET A 40 16.60 -17.06 -21.08
C MET A 40 15.41 -17.25 -20.12
N LEU A 41 14.83 -18.46 -20.07
CA LEU A 41 13.79 -18.83 -19.12
C LEU A 41 14.32 -18.79 -17.67
N LEU A 42 15.56 -19.25 -17.43
CA LEU A 42 16.20 -19.22 -16.12
C LEU A 42 16.48 -17.77 -15.68
N SER A 43 16.92 -16.91 -16.61
CA SER A 43 17.13 -15.48 -16.35
C SER A 43 15.81 -14.76 -16.05
N MET A 44 14.75 -15.09 -16.78
CA MET A 44 13.42 -14.52 -16.58
C MET A 44 12.79 -14.97 -15.26
N LEU A 45 13.00 -16.23 -14.88
CA LEU A 45 12.59 -16.76 -13.58
C LEU A 45 13.37 -16.12 -12.42
N LEU A 46 14.67 -15.88 -12.60
CA LEU A 46 15.51 -15.20 -11.61
C LEU A 46 15.12 -13.73 -11.46
N CYS A 47 14.81 -13.03 -12.57
CA CYS A 47 14.29 -11.65 -12.51
C CYS A 47 12.91 -11.57 -11.85
N ALA A 48 12.02 -12.55 -12.10
CA ALA A 48 10.71 -12.61 -11.44
C ALA A 48 10.84 -12.84 -9.94
N ALA A 49 11.82 -13.61 -9.48
CA ALA A 49 12.09 -13.84 -8.07
C ALA A 49 12.68 -12.61 -7.34
N LEU A 50 13.30 -11.68 -8.09
CA LEU A 50 13.84 -10.43 -7.51
C LEU A 50 12.81 -9.32 -7.41
N LEU A 51 11.64 -9.46 -8.07
CA LEU A 51 10.55 -8.47 -8.01
C LEU A 51 9.59 -8.69 -6.83
N THR A 52 9.77 -9.73 -6.02
CA THR A 52 8.95 -9.98 -4.82
C THR A 52 9.49 -9.33 -3.54
N ALA A 53 10.55 -8.54 -3.62
CA ALA A 53 10.98 -7.68 -2.53
C ALA A 53 10.25 -6.32 -2.61
N CYS A 54 8.92 -6.33 -2.74
CA CYS A 54 8.11 -5.19 -2.36
C CYS A 54 8.08 -5.22 -0.83
N GLY A 55 8.94 -4.43 -0.21
CA GLY A 55 8.78 -4.07 1.17
C GLY A 55 7.42 -3.40 1.31
N GLY A 56 6.66 -3.78 2.27
CA GLY A 56 5.42 -3.16 2.70
C GLY A 56 5.37 -3.30 4.21
N GLY A 57 4.38 -2.66 4.84
CA GLY A 57 4.18 -2.80 6.27
C GLY A 57 3.76 -4.22 6.65
N ASP A 58 4.36 -4.76 7.69
CA ASP A 58 4.02 -6.07 8.24
C ASP A 58 2.78 -5.95 9.13
N ILE A 59 1.71 -6.62 8.73
CA ILE A 59 0.45 -6.71 9.48
C ILE A 59 0.13 -8.15 9.93
N SER A 60 1.07 -9.07 9.80
CA SER A 60 0.86 -10.51 9.98
C SER A 60 0.42 -10.91 11.40
N GLU A 61 0.77 -10.11 12.40
CA GLU A 61 0.50 -10.37 13.83
C GLU A 61 -0.28 -9.24 14.49
N VAL A 62 -0.99 -8.40 13.72
CA VAL A 62 -1.72 -7.26 14.26
C VAL A 62 -2.84 -7.69 15.21
N GLY A 63 -2.85 -7.13 16.41
CA GLY A 63 -3.94 -7.28 17.38
C GLY A 63 -5.05 -6.28 17.08
N ARG A 64 -6.30 -6.72 16.87
CA ARG A 64 -7.45 -5.85 16.69
C ARG A 64 -8.27 -5.71 17.97
N GLN A 65 -8.49 -4.49 18.42
CA GLN A 65 -9.29 -4.17 19.60
C GLN A 65 -10.47 -3.27 19.22
N MET A 66 -11.64 -3.86 19.00
CA MET A 66 -12.82 -3.11 18.55
C MET A 66 -13.56 -2.40 19.68
N GLY A 67 -13.29 -2.74 20.94
CA GLY A 67 -13.95 -2.14 22.08
C GLY A 67 -15.48 -2.31 22.08
N GLU A 68 -16.14 -1.47 22.86
CA GLU A 68 -17.58 -1.24 22.79
C GLU A 68 -17.84 0.12 22.16
N SER A 69 -18.90 0.26 21.38
CA SER A 69 -19.29 1.53 20.76
C SER A 69 -20.81 1.70 20.79
N GLU A 70 -21.24 2.91 21.09
CA GLU A 70 -22.66 3.32 20.99
C GLU A 70 -22.98 3.82 19.56
N ARG A 71 -21.95 4.16 18.77
CA ARG A 71 -22.10 4.76 17.43
C ARG A 71 -22.00 3.75 16.29
N TYR A 72 -21.09 2.80 16.41
CA TYR A 72 -20.73 1.90 15.33
C TYR A 72 -20.81 0.44 15.73
N SER A 73 -21.34 -0.38 14.86
CA SER A 73 -21.30 -1.82 15.02
C SER A 73 -19.85 -2.34 14.90
N LYS A 74 -19.57 -3.51 15.48
CA LYS A 74 -18.27 -4.16 15.34
C LYS A 74 -17.89 -4.42 13.87
N ALA A 75 -18.88 -4.65 13.01
CA ALA A 75 -18.65 -4.83 11.58
C ALA A 75 -18.23 -3.52 10.87
N GLU A 76 -18.74 -2.37 11.30
CA GLU A 76 -18.33 -1.07 10.77
C GLU A 76 -16.93 -0.70 11.23
N ILE A 77 -16.61 -0.91 12.51
CA ILE A 77 -15.27 -0.72 13.06
C ILE A 77 -14.28 -1.64 12.34
N SER A 78 -14.62 -2.92 12.12
CA SER A 78 -13.75 -3.86 11.40
C SER A 78 -13.46 -3.37 9.98
N ARG A 79 -14.46 -2.86 9.25
CA ARG A 79 -14.23 -2.31 7.90
C ARG A 79 -13.33 -1.07 7.91
N ALA A 80 -13.41 -0.24 8.94
CA ALA A 80 -12.49 0.88 9.10
C ALA A 80 -11.05 0.40 9.37
N MET A 81 -10.90 -0.63 10.20
CA MET A 81 -9.60 -1.27 10.47
C MET A 81 -9.01 -1.89 9.20
N ASP A 82 -9.83 -2.55 8.37
CA ASP A 82 -9.38 -3.11 7.09
C ASP A 82 -8.75 -2.04 6.19
N GLN A 83 -9.32 -0.83 6.14
CA GLN A 83 -8.75 0.29 5.36
C GLN A 83 -7.39 0.74 5.90
N VAL A 84 -7.24 0.80 7.23
CA VAL A 84 -5.95 1.15 7.85
C VAL A 84 -4.89 0.09 7.56
N GLU A 85 -5.24 -1.19 7.71
CA GLU A 85 -4.30 -2.28 7.44
C GLU A 85 -3.88 -2.35 5.97
N ASP A 86 -4.83 -2.12 5.04
CA ASP A 86 -4.51 -2.06 3.62
C ASP A 86 -3.57 -0.90 3.29
N HIS A 87 -3.79 0.26 3.89
CA HIS A 87 -2.89 1.41 3.74
C HIS A 87 -1.53 1.13 4.37
N PHE A 88 -1.50 0.60 5.59
CA PHE A 88 -0.26 0.28 6.30
C PHE A 88 0.60 -0.72 5.50
N ARG A 89 -0.02 -1.78 4.98
CA ARG A 89 0.65 -2.77 4.14
C ARG A 89 1.29 -2.17 2.89
N ASN A 90 0.69 -1.14 2.32
CA ASN A 90 1.14 -0.57 1.04
C ASN A 90 2.12 0.60 1.19
N GLU A 91 2.06 1.33 2.31
CA GLU A 91 2.74 2.63 2.44
C GLU A 91 3.76 2.68 3.60
N PHE A 92 3.76 1.69 4.52
CA PHE A 92 4.63 1.68 5.70
C PHE A 92 5.76 0.67 5.60
N ASP A 93 6.60 0.80 4.57
CA ASP A 93 7.77 -0.06 4.38
C ASP A 93 8.66 -0.07 5.63
N GLY A 94 9.18 -1.24 6.00
CA GLY A 94 10.05 -1.38 7.18
C GLY A 94 9.36 -1.15 8.51
N CYS A 95 8.02 -1.16 8.54
CA CYS A 95 7.23 -1.03 9.76
C CYS A 95 6.44 -2.29 10.05
N LYS A 96 6.23 -2.59 11.34
CA LYS A 96 5.38 -3.70 11.82
C LYS A 96 4.26 -3.16 12.68
N LEU A 97 3.01 -3.36 12.25
CA LEU A 97 1.82 -2.99 12.99
C LEU A 97 1.62 -3.99 14.15
N LEU A 98 1.62 -3.50 15.38
CA LEU A 98 1.50 -4.33 16.59
C LEU A 98 0.06 -4.47 17.00
N ASP A 99 -0.66 -3.34 17.09
CA ASP A 99 -2.08 -3.33 17.39
C ASP A 99 -2.81 -2.23 16.63
N LEU A 100 -4.11 -2.41 16.50
CA LEU A 100 -5.04 -1.44 15.95
C LEU A 100 -6.31 -1.46 16.79
N ARG A 101 -6.68 -0.32 17.36
CA ARG A 101 -7.78 -0.21 18.30
C ARG A 101 -8.73 0.92 17.96
N TYR A 102 -10.01 0.67 18.17
CA TYR A 102 -11.03 1.69 18.12
C TYR A 102 -11.06 2.44 19.48
N ASP A 103 -11.14 3.76 19.43
CA ASP A 103 -11.24 4.62 20.60
C ASP A 103 -12.57 5.39 20.57
N GLU A 104 -13.53 4.95 21.39
CA GLU A 104 -14.86 5.57 21.49
C GLU A 104 -14.78 7.00 22.01
N GLU A 105 -13.91 7.27 22.99
CA GLU A 105 -13.80 8.59 23.61
C GLU A 105 -13.24 9.61 22.61
N LYS A 106 -12.16 9.25 21.92
CA LYS A 106 -11.60 10.12 20.87
C LYS A 106 -12.54 10.28 19.70
N THR A 107 -13.18 9.20 19.24
CA THR A 107 -14.19 9.30 18.18
C THR A 107 -15.30 10.25 18.57
N ARG A 108 -15.83 10.14 19.79
CA ARG A 108 -16.89 11.05 20.28
C ARG A 108 -16.41 12.51 20.38
N ALA A 109 -15.17 12.72 20.78
CA ALA A 109 -14.61 14.07 20.96
C ALA A 109 -14.26 14.75 19.62
N GLU A 110 -13.79 14.02 18.63
CA GLU A 110 -13.15 14.58 17.45
C GLU A 110 -13.92 14.32 16.14
N ALA A 111 -14.83 13.33 16.09
CA ALA A 111 -15.43 12.88 14.83
C ALA A 111 -16.23 13.97 14.09
N GLU A 112 -16.92 14.85 14.81
CA GLU A 112 -17.71 15.92 14.20
C GLU A 112 -16.82 16.94 13.49
N GLU A 113 -15.70 17.33 14.10
CA GLU A 113 -14.74 18.25 13.53
C GLU A 113 -14.08 17.64 12.28
N TRP A 114 -13.66 16.37 12.35
CA TRP A 114 -13.06 15.67 11.22
C TRP A 114 -14.04 15.47 10.07
N ALA A 115 -15.29 15.08 10.36
CA ALA A 115 -16.33 14.96 9.33
C ALA A 115 -16.56 16.30 8.63
N GLN A 116 -16.66 17.38 9.38
CA GLN A 116 -16.83 18.74 8.82
C GLN A 116 -15.62 19.16 7.97
N GLN A 117 -14.40 18.91 8.46
CA GLN A 117 -13.16 19.26 7.75
C GLN A 117 -13.06 18.59 6.38
N TYR A 118 -13.52 17.36 6.26
CA TYR A 118 -13.48 16.60 5.02
C TYR A 118 -14.79 16.58 4.24
N GLY A 119 -15.81 17.32 4.68
CA GLY A 119 -17.11 17.40 4.02
C GLY A 119 -17.85 16.06 3.97
N ALA A 120 -17.68 15.25 5.01
CA ALA A 120 -18.30 13.94 5.15
C ALA A 120 -19.41 13.96 6.22
N ASP A 121 -20.24 12.91 6.25
CA ASP A 121 -21.31 12.81 7.24
C ASP A 121 -20.83 12.25 8.58
N GLU A 122 -19.79 11.41 8.56
CA GLU A 122 -19.29 10.71 9.73
C GLU A 122 -17.76 10.57 9.69
N ALA A 123 -17.14 10.49 10.87
CA ALA A 123 -15.74 10.14 11.03
C ALA A 123 -15.53 9.14 12.17
N ILE A 124 -14.52 8.30 12.03
CA ILE A 124 -14.07 7.35 13.05
C ILE A 124 -12.59 7.55 13.32
N VAL A 125 -12.20 7.44 14.59
CA VAL A 125 -10.81 7.55 15.05
C VAL A 125 -10.33 6.19 15.49
N LEU A 126 -9.26 5.71 14.85
CA LEU A 126 -8.55 4.52 15.27
C LEU A 126 -7.16 4.92 15.79
N LEU A 127 -6.63 4.12 16.69
CA LEU A 127 -5.27 4.27 17.22
C LEU A 127 -4.49 3.00 16.95
N SER A 128 -3.19 3.14 16.73
CA SER A 128 -2.28 2.00 16.59
C SER A 128 -0.96 2.22 17.32
N ASP A 129 -0.31 1.10 17.61
CA ASP A 129 1.10 1.05 17.94
C ASP A 129 1.82 0.27 16.85
N PHE A 130 3.01 0.73 16.43
CA PHE A 130 3.83 0.04 15.44
C PHE A 130 5.32 0.25 15.70
N GLU A 131 6.12 -0.66 15.22
CA GLU A 131 7.58 -0.61 15.23
C GLU A 131 8.12 -0.23 13.87
N VAL A 132 9.23 0.49 13.87
CA VAL A 132 10.02 0.84 12.68
C VAL A 132 11.35 0.13 12.79
N ASP A 133 11.74 -0.56 11.75
CA ASP A 133 13.03 -1.27 11.69
C ASP A 133 14.22 -0.33 11.43
N SER A 134 15.40 -0.92 11.21
CA SER A 134 16.63 -0.18 10.94
C SER A 134 16.65 0.56 9.58
N SER A 135 15.65 0.35 8.71
CA SER A 135 15.52 1.08 7.45
C SER A 135 14.86 2.44 7.63
N GLY A 136 14.02 2.61 8.67
CA GLY A 136 13.28 3.85 8.91
C GLY A 136 12.12 4.07 7.94
N GLY A 137 11.68 3.03 7.26
CA GLY A 137 10.64 3.11 6.26
C GLY A 137 11.07 3.98 5.07
N ASP A 138 10.25 4.98 4.73
CA ASP A 138 10.54 5.98 3.68
C ASP A 138 11.48 7.11 4.12
N GLY A 139 12.03 7.03 5.33
CA GLY A 139 12.91 8.04 5.93
C GLY A 139 12.16 9.17 6.67
N SER A 140 10.84 9.13 6.76
CA SER A 140 10.04 10.09 7.54
C SER A 140 9.92 9.70 9.02
N LEU A 141 10.23 8.45 9.34
CA LEU A 141 10.14 7.87 10.68
C LEU A 141 11.54 7.67 11.29
N ASN A 142 11.61 7.64 12.62
CA ASN A 142 12.85 7.35 13.31
C ASN A 142 13.19 5.86 13.22
N LEU A 143 14.45 5.56 12.95
CA LEU A 143 14.98 4.18 12.90
C LEU A 143 14.82 3.48 14.26
N ASP A 144 14.62 2.16 14.24
CA ASP A 144 14.60 1.29 15.42
C ASP A 144 13.71 1.84 16.54
N SER A 145 12.56 2.40 16.21
CA SER A 145 11.68 3.07 17.18
C SER A 145 10.27 2.47 17.20
N THR A 146 9.57 2.70 18.32
CA THR A 146 8.16 2.33 18.47
C THR A 146 7.30 3.59 18.53
N TYR A 147 6.33 3.66 17.64
CA TYR A 147 5.31 4.69 17.64
C TYR A 147 4.07 4.17 18.37
N ARG A 148 3.55 4.96 19.32
CA ARG A 148 2.41 4.59 20.15
C ARG A 148 1.29 5.60 20.01
N ASN A 149 0.04 5.12 20.06
CA ASN A 149 -1.15 5.96 19.91
C ASN A 149 -1.14 6.77 18.59
N TRP A 150 -0.60 6.20 17.54
CA TRP A 150 -0.66 6.79 16.21
C TRP A 150 -2.11 6.83 15.74
N LYS A 151 -2.59 8.01 15.40
CA LYS A 151 -3.99 8.26 15.08
C LYS A 151 -4.25 8.02 13.59
N TRP A 152 -5.40 7.44 13.28
CA TRP A 152 -5.94 7.27 11.94
C TRP A 152 -7.33 7.84 11.89
N ILE A 153 -7.59 8.75 10.94
CA ILE A 153 -8.88 9.40 10.76
C ILE A 153 -9.49 8.88 9.46
N LEU A 154 -10.64 8.24 9.57
CA LEU A 154 -11.41 7.80 8.42
C LEU A 154 -12.76 8.51 8.42
N THR A 155 -13.26 8.78 7.23
CA THR A 155 -14.58 9.42 7.06
C THR A 155 -15.43 8.61 6.09
N ARG A 156 -16.75 8.82 6.16
CA ARG A 156 -17.69 8.29 5.15
C ARG A 156 -18.86 9.25 4.94
N SER A 157 -19.53 9.15 3.79
CA SER A 157 -20.79 9.81 3.50
C SER A 157 -21.90 8.79 3.32
N GLY A 158 -23.02 9.01 4.00
CA GLY A 158 -24.12 8.06 4.06
C GLY A 158 -23.70 6.69 4.55
N ASN A 159 -24.19 5.64 3.90
CA ASN A 159 -23.81 4.25 4.17
C ASN A 159 -22.61 3.77 3.31
N GLY A 160 -21.78 4.71 2.85
CA GLY A 160 -20.62 4.42 2.00
C GLY A 160 -19.50 3.66 2.72
N ALA A 161 -18.45 3.35 1.98
CA ALA A 161 -17.22 2.79 2.54
C ALA A 161 -16.47 3.84 3.37
N TRP A 162 -15.72 3.38 4.37
CA TRP A 162 -14.76 4.21 5.06
C TRP A 162 -13.61 4.58 4.12
N GLU A 163 -13.21 5.84 4.17
CA GLU A 163 -12.08 6.37 3.43
C GLU A 163 -11.05 6.94 4.41
N LEU A 164 -9.82 6.47 4.35
CA LEU A 164 -8.73 7.01 5.15
C LEU A 164 -8.36 8.42 4.64
N LYS A 165 -8.34 9.40 5.53
CA LYS A 165 -8.08 10.81 5.19
C LYS A 165 -6.75 11.32 5.69
N THR A 166 -6.39 10.98 6.92
CA THR A 166 -5.13 11.43 7.51
C THR A 166 -4.70 10.51 8.64
N TRP A 167 -3.42 10.58 8.98
CA TRP A 167 -2.82 9.84 10.08
C TRP A 167 -1.64 10.61 10.69
N GLY A 168 -1.28 10.27 11.92
CA GLY A 168 -0.15 10.89 12.61
C GLY A 168 -0.39 11.09 14.09
N TYR A 169 0.53 11.82 14.72
CA TYR A 169 0.29 12.41 16.03
C TYR A 169 -0.56 13.66 15.86
N GLY A 170 -1.69 13.75 16.57
CA GLY A 170 -2.57 14.90 16.63
C GLY A 170 -2.57 15.53 18.02
#